data_f52a6017f4ad5bc6128117a740f4df6e
#
_entry.id   f52a6017f4ad5bc6128117a740f4df6e
#
_cell.length_a   1.000
_cell.length_b   1.000
_cell.length_c   1.000
_cell.angle_alpha   90.00
_cell.angle_beta   90.00
_cell.angle_gamma   90.00
#
_symmetry.space_group_name_H-M   'P 1'
#
loop_
_entity.id
_entity.type
_entity.pdbx_description
1 polymer ?
#
loop_
_entity_poly.entity_id
_entity_poly.type
_entity_poly.pdbx_seq_one_letter_code
_entity_poly.pdbx_strand_id
1 'polypeptide(L)'
;MNWSKATNMGFMDNIKQLGDLKKMRDQAMEVQKKLGGIKITVEHKGVTVVLTADQKVVSISGDNDFDKITEAVNEALKQSQKVAAEEMKSLMGGMGLPGM
;
A
#
# COMPACT_ATOMS: atom_id res chain seq x y z
N MET A 1 -17.52 -14.29 20.34
CA MET A 1 -17.13 -13.54 19.15
C MET A 1 -17.93 -13.96 17.97
N ASN A 2 -18.86 -13.15 17.62
CA ASN A 2 -19.80 -13.51 16.58
C ASN A 2 -19.30 -13.20 15.17
N TRP A 3 -18.28 -12.37 15.06
CA TRP A 3 -17.82 -11.98 13.75
C TRP A 3 -17.16 -13.15 12.99
N SER A 4 -16.56 -14.12 13.68
CA SER A 4 -16.00 -15.27 12.98
C SER A 4 -17.11 -16.17 12.42
N LYS A 5 -18.26 -16.25 13.10
CA LYS A 5 -19.43 -16.95 12.57
C LYS A 5 -19.96 -16.24 11.33
N ALA A 6 -20.05 -14.92 11.39
CA ALA A 6 -20.51 -14.13 10.26
C ALA A 6 -19.59 -14.32 9.06
N THR A 7 -18.30 -14.40 9.29
CA THR A 7 -17.32 -14.66 8.23
C THR A 7 -17.55 -16.02 7.59
N ASN A 8 -17.81 -17.05 8.41
CA ASN A 8 -18.06 -18.39 7.89
C ASN A 8 -19.34 -18.43 7.06
N MET A 9 -20.38 -17.74 7.51
CA MET A 9 -21.63 -17.70 6.77
C MET A 9 -21.44 -17.02 5.42
N GLY A 10 -20.71 -15.90 5.41
CA GLY A 10 -20.42 -15.19 4.17
C GLY A 10 -19.60 -16.04 3.22
N PHE A 11 -18.67 -16.81 3.75
CA PHE A 11 -17.85 -17.69 2.94
C PHE A 11 -18.70 -18.75 2.25
N MET A 12 -19.61 -19.38 2.97
CA MET A 12 -20.46 -20.41 2.41
C MET A 12 -21.43 -19.87 1.36
N ASP A 13 -21.94 -18.66 1.60
CA ASP A 13 -22.84 -18.03 0.63
C ASP A 13 -22.10 -17.67 -0.66
N ASN A 14 -20.80 -17.47 -0.59
CA ASN A 14 -20.00 -17.00 -1.71
C ASN A 14 -19.18 -18.10 -2.37
N ILE A 15 -19.51 -19.35 -2.13
CA ILE A 15 -18.79 -20.47 -2.72
C ILE A 15 -18.75 -20.36 -4.26
N LYS A 16 -19.85 -19.92 -4.85
CA LYS A 16 -19.92 -19.74 -6.30
C LYS A 16 -19.01 -18.63 -6.81
N GLN A 17 -18.63 -17.71 -5.92
CA GLN A 17 -17.79 -16.57 -6.28
C GLN A 17 -16.33 -16.77 -5.88
N LEU A 18 -15.97 -17.99 -5.57
CA LEU A 18 -14.61 -18.29 -5.15
C LEU A 18 -13.59 -17.90 -6.19
N GLY A 19 -13.92 -18.10 -7.46
CA GLY A 19 -13.05 -17.71 -8.57
C GLY A 19 -12.82 -16.21 -8.62
N ASP A 20 -13.86 -15.43 -8.38
CA ASP A 20 -13.75 -13.96 -8.38
C ASP A 20 -12.91 -13.46 -7.20
N LEU A 21 -13.10 -14.08 -6.03
CA LEU A 21 -12.29 -13.75 -4.86
C LEU A 21 -10.83 -14.06 -5.10
N LYS A 22 -10.54 -15.16 -5.77
CA LYS A 22 -9.17 -15.52 -6.12
C LYS A 22 -8.55 -14.51 -7.06
N LYS A 23 -9.31 -14.06 -8.06
CA LYS A 23 -8.84 -13.03 -8.99
C LYS A 23 -8.53 -11.72 -8.25
N MET A 24 -9.42 -11.32 -7.35
CA MET A 24 -9.22 -10.10 -6.57
C MET A 24 -7.97 -10.22 -5.70
N ARG A 25 -7.77 -11.39 -5.11
CA ARG A 25 -6.59 -11.65 -4.30
C ARG A 25 -5.32 -11.58 -5.14
N ASP A 26 -5.35 -12.20 -6.32
CA ASP A 26 -4.20 -12.19 -7.21
C ASP A 26 -3.87 -10.78 -7.67
N GLN A 27 -4.89 -9.98 -7.97
CA GLN A 27 -4.70 -8.58 -8.35
C GLN A 27 -4.10 -7.78 -7.19
N ALA A 28 -4.60 -8.00 -5.98
CA ALA A 28 -4.07 -7.33 -4.80
C ALA A 28 -2.60 -7.68 -4.58
N MET A 29 -2.25 -8.94 -4.78
CA MET A 29 -0.87 -9.39 -4.65
C MET A 29 0.03 -8.76 -5.72
N GLU A 30 -0.46 -8.64 -6.94
CA GLU A 30 0.28 -7.98 -8.01
C GLU A 30 0.52 -6.51 -7.71
N VAL A 31 -0.51 -5.82 -7.21
CA VAL A 31 -0.39 -4.42 -6.80
C VAL A 31 0.66 -4.28 -5.70
N GLN A 32 0.60 -5.12 -4.69
CA GLN A 32 1.56 -5.11 -3.59
C GLN A 32 2.98 -5.34 -4.10
N LYS A 33 3.14 -6.29 -4.99
CA LYS A 33 4.44 -6.59 -5.57
C LYS A 33 4.97 -5.41 -6.38
N LYS A 34 4.10 -4.78 -7.15
CA LYS A 34 4.46 -3.59 -7.91
C LYS A 34 4.87 -2.45 -7.01
N LEU A 35 4.09 -2.20 -5.95
CA LEU A 35 4.40 -1.16 -4.99
C LEU A 35 5.73 -1.41 -4.29
N GLY A 36 6.02 -2.66 -3.97
CA GLY A 36 7.29 -3.03 -3.36
C GLY A 36 8.50 -2.79 -4.24
N GLY A 37 8.31 -2.68 -5.55
CA GLY A 37 9.35 -2.36 -6.49
C GLY A 37 9.57 -0.88 -6.74
N ILE A 38 8.68 -0.02 -6.23
CA ILE A 38 8.78 1.42 -6.42
C ILE A 38 9.50 2.03 -5.23
N LYS A 39 10.70 2.54 -5.46
CA LYS A 39 11.49 3.19 -4.42
C LYS A 39 11.21 4.67 -4.42
N ILE A 40 11.00 5.21 -3.23
CA ILE A 40 10.72 6.62 -2.99
C ILE A 40 11.81 7.16 -2.08
N THR A 41 12.39 8.28 -2.46
CA THR A 41 13.41 8.95 -1.64
C THR A 41 12.82 10.26 -1.15
N VAL A 42 12.80 10.46 0.15
CA VAL A 42 12.30 11.68 0.76
C VAL A 42 13.40 12.29 1.59
N GLU A 43 13.66 13.56 1.37
CA GLU A 43 14.63 14.32 2.18
C GLU A 43 13.87 15.39 2.96
N HIS A 44 14.13 15.43 4.26
CA HIS A 44 13.46 16.35 5.17
C HIS A 44 14.41 16.75 6.29
N LYS A 45 14.72 18.02 6.37
CA LYS A 45 15.59 18.60 7.43
C LYS A 45 16.93 17.87 7.58
N GLY A 46 17.51 17.47 6.46
CA GLY A 46 18.81 16.80 6.47
C GLY A 46 18.76 15.30 6.71
N VAL A 47 17.57 14.73 6.78
CA VAL A 47 17.36 13.28 6.91
C VAL A 47 16.82 12.75 5.59
N THR A 48 17.47 11.71 5.08
CA THR A 48 17.04 11.05 3.84
C THR A 48 16.43 9.69 4.19
N VAL A 49 15.19 9.49 3.80
CA VAL A 49 14.47 8.23 4.00
C VAL A 49 14.20 7.61 2.65
N VAL A 50 14.63 6.38 2.47
CA VAL A 50 14.32 5.59 1.28
C VAL A 50 13.34 4.52 1.69
N LEU A 51 12.20 4.48 1.02
CA LEU A 51 11.17 3.50 1.31
C LEU A 51 10.50 3.08 0.00
N THR A 52 9.70 2.04 0.09
CA THR A 52 8.94 1.57 -1.06
C THR A 52 7.49 2.04 -0.95
N ALA A 53 6.77 1.99 -2.06
CA ALA A 53 5.38 2.44 -2.09
C ALA A 53 4.45 1.55 -1.26
N ASP A 54 4.90 0.36 -0.88
CA ASP A 54 4.18 -0.50 0.06
C ASP A 54 4.51 -0.17 1.52
N GLN A 55 5.12 1.00 1.75
CA GLN A 55 5.39 1.56 3.06
C GLN A 55 6.44 0.78 3.87
N LYS A 56 7.41 0.21 3.18
CA LYS A 56 8.55 -0.43 3.84
C LYS A 56 9.76 0.48 3.76
N VAL A 57 10.29 0.84 4.91
CA VAL A 57 11.49 1.67 4.98
C VAL A 57 12.70 0.82 4.64
N VAL A 58 13.47 1.27 3.64
CA VAL A 58 14.68 0.58 3.20
C VAL A 58 15.90 1.09 3.94
N SER A 59 16.02 2.43 4.05
CA SER A 59 17.15 3.02 4.72
C SER A 59 16.82 4.42 5.22
N ILE A 60 17.54 4.83 6.25
CA ILE A 60 17.50 6.17 6.79
C ILE A 60 18.93 6.64 6.96
N SER A 61 19.23 7.86 6.49
CA SER A 61 20.58 8.41 6.58
C SER A 61 20.50 9.91 6.79
N GLY A 62 21.62 10.49 7.17
CA GLY A 62 21.73 11.93 7.38
C GLY A 62 21.81 12.30 8.84
N ASP A 63 21.11 13.35 9.22
CA ASP A 63 21.12 13.86 10.59
C ASP A 63 20.59 12.79 11.56
N ASN A 64 21.26 12.64 12.70
CA ASN A 64 20.91 11.64 13.69
C ASN A 64 20.02 12.18 14.83
N ASP A 65 19.41 13.33 14.64
CA ASP A 65 18.44 13.89 15.58
C ASP A 65 17.14 13.09 15.50
N PHE A 66 16.71 12.52 16.61
CA PHE A 66 15.54 11.65 16.63
C PHE A 66 14.26 12.39 16.23
N ASP A 67 14.13 13.66 16.61
CA ASP A 67 12.95 14.45 16.25
C ASP A 67 12.89 14.66 14.73
N LYS A 68 14.04 14.98 14.14
CA LYS A 68 14.13 15.16 12.70
C LYS A 68 13.89 13.86 11.94
N ILE A 69 14.42 12.76 12.47
CA ILE A 69 14.20 11.44 11.89
C ILE A 69 12.71 11.09 11.94
N THR A 70 12.06 11.34 13.08
CA THR A 70 10.63 11.07 13.23
C THR A 70 9.82 11.86 12.21
N GLU A 71 10.11 13.15 12.06
CA GLU A 71 9.42 13.99 11.09
C GLU A 71 9.66 13.50 9.67
N ALA A 72 10.89 13.13 9.35
CA ALA A 72 11.26 12.66 8.01
C ALA A 72 10.56 11.34 7.69
N VAL A 73 10.50 10.42 8.63
CA VAL A 73 9.81 9.14 8.44
C VAL A 73 8.32 9.36 8.23
N ASN A 74 7.70 10.22 9.01
CA ASN A 74 6.28 10.52 8.85
C ASN A 74 5.99 11.16 7.49
N GLU A 75 6.85 12.07 7.06
CA GLU A 75 6.71 12.68 5.73
C GLU A 75 6.92 11.63 4.64
N ALA A 76 7.88 10.75 4.81
CA ALA A 76 8.15 9.68 3.86
C ALA A 76 6.97 8.73 3.73
N LEU A 77 6.37 8.35 4.85
CA LEU A 77 5.18 7.50 4.84
C LEU A 77 4.01 8.17 4.13
N LYS A 78 3.85 9.46 4.36
CA LYS A 78 2.81 10.24 3.69
C LYS A 78 3.01 10.24 2.17
N GLN A 79 4.25 10.44 1.72
CA GLN A 79 4.56 10.39 0.30
C GLN A 79 4.35 8.99 -0.28
N SER A 80 4.73 7.97 0.47
CA SER A 80 4.53 6.59 0.06
C SER A 80 3.04 6.27 -0.13
N GLN A 81 2.20 6.72 0.79
CA GLN A 81 0.76 6.53 0.68
C GLN A 81 0.20 7.23 -0.55
N LYS A 82 0.70 8.41 -0.84
CA LYS A 82 0.26 9.18 -2.01
C LYS A 82 0.64 8.47 -3.30
N VAL A 83 1.87 7.98 -3.38
CA VAL A 83 2.32 7.23 -4.55
C VAL A 83 1.53 5.95 -4.72
N ALA A 84 1.29 5.23 -3.62
CA ALA A 84 0.50 4.01 -3.66
C ALA A 84 -0.93 4.28 -4.16
N ALA A 85 -1.54 5.36 -3.68
CA ALA A 85 -2.87 5.75 -4.12
C ALA A 85 -2.90 6.08 -5.61
N GLU A 86 -1.90 6.78 -6.09
CA GLU A 86 -1.80 7.11 -7.52
C GLU A 86 -1.62 5.87 -8.38
N GLU A 87 -0.81 4.92 -7.92
CA GLU A 87 -0.61 3.66 -8.64
C GLU A 87 -1.89 2.84 -8.66
N MET A 88 -2.58 2.76 -7.55
CA MET A 88 -3.86 2.05 -7.49
C MET A 88 -4.90 2.70 -8.39
N LYS A 89 -4.95 4.03 -8.38
CA LYS A 89 -5.86 4.78 -9.24
C LYS A 89 -5.57 4.50 -10.71
N SER A 90 -4.31 4.46 -11.09
CA SER A 90 -3.89 4.16 -12.45
C SER A 90 -4.33 2.76 -12.87
N LEU A 91 -4.15 1.78 -12.00
CA LEU A 91 -4.57 0.41 -12.28
C LEU A 91 -6.08 0.30 -12.38
N MET A 92 -6.81 0.94 -11.49
CA MET A 92 -8.26 0.93 -11.51
C MET A 92 -8.82 1.73 -12.68
N GLY A 93 -8.14 2.80 -13.07
CA GLY A 93 -8.49 3.57 -14.25
C GLY A 93 -8.37 2.74 -15.53
N GLY A 94 -7.38 1.86 -15.58
CA GLY A 94 -7.21 0.92 -16.69
C GLY A 94 -8.33 -0.10 -16.79
N MET A 95 -9.08 -0.29 -15.69
CA MET A 95 -10.24 -1.17 -15.67
C MET A 95 -11.51 -0.48 -16.17
N GLY A 96 -11.40 0.78 -16.55
CA GLY A 96 -12.51 1.49 -17.16
C GLY A 96 -13.65 1.78 -16.22
N LEU A 97 -13.36 2.24 -15.03
CA LEU A 97 -14.40 2.59 -14.08
C LEU A 97 -15.26 3.74 -14.63
N PRO A 98 -16.56 3.53 -14.77
CA PRO A 98 -17.41 4.58 -15.32
C PRO A 98 -17.54 5.75 -14.36
N GLY A 99 -17.63 6.94 -14.91
CA GLY A 99 -17.78 8.16 -14.14
C GLY A 99 -16.50 8.68 -13.52
N MET A 100 -15.41 8.10 -13.85
CA MET A 100 -14.11 8.52 -13.32
C MET A 100 -13.34 9.35 -14.32
#